data_79b2e1dc2e82ba0012e3bc3381880252
#
_entry.id   79b2e1dc2e82ba0012e3bc3381880252
#
_cell.length_a   1.000
_cell.length_b   1.000
_cell.length_c   1.000
_cell.angle_alpha   90.00
_cell.angle_beta   90.00
_cell.angle_gamma   90.00
#
_symmetry.space_group_name_H-M   'P 1'
#
loop_
_entity.id
_entity.type
_entity.pdbx_description
1 polymer ?
#
loop_
_entity_poly.entity_id
_entity_poly.type
_entity_poly.pdbx_seq_one_letter_code
_entity_poly.pdbx_strand_id
1 'polypeptide(L)'
;MFITKSIKKFIFLNEGSILECLNKIEKNKYGTIFICDLSGSIQGVVTDGDLRRWLSKSKNPSLDRPISIVMNQEYVSCNIEDSWQLVSSKFSEKIKIIPILDLNGRIESIALEKTKAVEFGDHIINQDSPCFVIAEIGNNHEGSFEIAKKLI
;
A
#
# COMPACT_ATOMS: atom_id res chain seq x y z
N MET A 1 9.90 0.78 -6.59
CA MET A 1 8.51 0.58 -7.02
C MET A 1 8.29 -0.89 -7.30
N PHE A 2 7.16 -1.42 -6.91
CA PHE A 2 6.73 -2.80 -7.15
C PHE A 2 5.35 -2.79 -7.83
N ILE A 3 5.14 -3.65 -8.83
CA ILE A 3 3.85 -3.76 -9.54
C ILE A 3 3.18 -5.08 -9.16
N THR A 4 1.91 -5.03 -8.80
CA THR A 4 1.11 -6.23 -8.53
C THR A 4 -0.12 -6.28 -9.41
N LYS A 5 -0.40 -7.46 -9.96
CA LYS A 5 -1.67 -7.79 -10.65
C LYS A 5 -2.72 -8.34 -9.69
N SER A 6 -2.38 -8.55 -8.43
CA SER A 6 -3.34 -8.97 -7.39
C SER A 6 -4.19 -7.79 -6.92
N ILE A 7 -5.07 -7.29 -7.80
CA ILE A 7 -5.85 -6.06 -7.59
C ILE A 7 -7.04 -6.24 -6.64
N LYS A 8 -7.58 -7.46 -6.48
CA LYS A 8 -8.80 -7.72 -5.70
C LYS A 8 -8.79 -7.17 -4.28
N LYS A 9 -7.62 -7.14 -3.62
CA LYS A 9 -7.49 -6.61 -2.27
C LYS A 9 -7.52 -5.09 -2.18
N PHE A 10 -7.39 -4.39 -3.32
CA PHE A 10 -7.37 -2.93 -3.41
C PHE A 10 -8.65 -2.34 -4.00
N ILE A 11 -9.59 -3.15 -4.48
CA ILE A 11 -10.82 -2.70 -5.14
C ILE A 11 -12.02 -2.96 -4.25
N PHE A 12 -12.97 -2.01 -4.22
CA PHE A 12 -14.25 -2.12 -3.55
C PHE A 12 -15.35 -1.52 -4.41
N LEU A 13 -16.57 -2.09 -4.37
CA LEU A 13 -17.70 -1.59 -5.14
C LEU A 13 -18.32 -0.36 -4.48
N ASN A 14 -18.73 0.61 -5.29
CA ASN A 14 -19.32 1.87 -4.85
C ASN A 14 -20.67 1.72 -4.12
N GLU A 15 -21.35 0.60 -4.29
CA GLU A 15 -22.62 0.27 -3.63
C GLU A 15 -22.45 -0.27 -2.20
N GLY A 16 -21.22 -0.64 -1.82
CA GLY A 16 -20.93 -1.20 -0.51
C GLY A 16 -20.96 -0.17 0.61
N SER A 17 -21.12 -0.65 1.85
CA SER A 17 -21.16 0.17 3.05
C SER A 17 -19.76 0.62 3.51
N ILE A 18 -19.74 1.68 4.32
CA ILE A 18 -18.50 2.16 4.97
C ILE A 18 -17.89 1.05 5.84
N LEU A 19 -18.71 0.27 6.57
CA LEU A 19 -18.23 -0.82 7.41
C LEU A 19 -17.52 -1.91 6.62
N GLU A 20 -18.10 -2.33 5.49
CA GLU A 20 -17.50 -3.32 4.61
C GLU A 20 -16.18 -2.83 4.01
N CYS A 21 -16.13 -1.55 3.62
CA CYS A 21 -14.92 -0.91 3.11
C CYS A 21 -13.83 -0.86 4.19
N LEU A 22 -14.15 -0.46 5.42
CA LEU A 22 -13.23 -0.47 6.57
C LEU A 22 -12.62 -1.85 6.80
N ASN A 23 -13.45 -2.90 6.83
CA ASN A 23 -13.00 -4.27 6.99
C ASN A 23 -12.05 -4.70 5.86
N LYS A 24 -12.24 -4.17 4.65
CA LYS A 24 -11.37 -4.47 3.53
C LYS A 24 -10.05 -3.72 3.58
N ILE A 25 -10.06 -2.47 4.03
CA ILE A 25 -8.85 -1.67 4.29
C ILE A 25 -8.00 -2.33 5.37
N GLU A 26 -8.61 -2.77 6.48
CA GLU A 26 -7.90 -3.50 7.54
C GLU A 26 -7.21 -4.77 7.02
N LYS A 27 -7.92 -5.56 6.20
CA LYS A 27 -7.37 -6.78 5.60
C LYS A 27 -6.24 -6.53 4.61
N ASN A 28 -6.30 -5.42 3.85
CA ASN A 28 -5.26 -5.14 2.85
C ASN A 28 -3.98 -4.57 3.45
N LYS A 29 -4.03 -4.00 4.67
CA LYS A 29 -2.91 -3.40 5.42
C LYS A 29 -2.19 -2.23 4.72
N TYR A 30 -2.81 -1.64 3.70
CA TYR A 30 -2.23 -0.52 2.95
C TYR A 30 -2.93 0.81 3.25
N GLY A 31 -4.00 0.81 4.06
CA GLY A 31 -4.75 2.00 4.42
C GLY A 31 -5.46 2.70 3.26
N THR A 32 -5.57 2.04 2.11
CA THR A 32 -6.10 2.62 0.86
C THR A 32 -6.88 1.59 0.07
N ILE A 33 -8.03 2.01 -0.47
CA ILE A 33 -8.85 1.19 -1.36
C ILE A 33 -9.38 2.04 -2.51
N PHE A 34 -9.48 1.46 -3.70
CA PHE A 34 -10.04 2.10 -4.89
C PHE A 34 -11.49 1.67 -5.05
N ILE A 35 -12.36 2.65 -5.23
CA ILE A 35 -13.79 2.43 -5.40
C ILE A 35 -14.07 2.32 -6.88
N CYS A 36 -14.69 1.22 -7.29
CA CYS A 36 -15.04 0.94 -8.66
C CYS A 36 -16.55 0.74 -8.81
N ASP A 37 -17.06 1.00 -9.99
CA ASP A 37 -18.41 0.61 -10.39
C ASP A 37 -18.48 -0.87 -10.80
N LEU A 38 -19.67 -1.34 -11.16
CA LEU A 38 -19.91 -2.70 -11.62
C LEU A 38 -19.17 -3.05 -12.92
N SER A 39 -18.80 -2.05 -13.72
CA SER A 39 -17.99 -2.26 -14.94
C SER A 39 -16.50 -2.46 -14.63
N GLY A 40 -16.07 -2.19 -13.38
CA GLY A 40 -14.69 -2.21 -12.93
C GLY A 40 -13.95 -0.90 -13.17
N SER A 41 -14.64 0.16 -13.62
CA SER A 41 -14.05 1.49 -13.81
C SER A 41 -13.92 2.19 -12.47
N ILE A 42 -12.76 2.83 -12.25
CA ILE A 42 -12.47 3.53 -11.00
C ILE A 42 -13.32 4.80 -10.88
N GLN A 43 -13.95 4.97 -9.72
CA GLN A 43 -14.78 6.13 -9.38
C GLN A 43 -14.09 7.06 -8.37
N GLY A 44 -13.18 6.53 -7.59
CA GLY A 44 -12.45 7.28 -6.59
C GLY A 44 -11.61 6.41 -5.68
N VAL A 45 -11.12 7.01 -4.59
CA VAL A 45 -10.30 6.36 -3.58
C VAL A 45 -10.84 6.66 -2.19
N VAL A 46 -10.65 5.73 -1.28
CA VAL A 46 -10.88 5.91 0.17
C VAL A 46 -9.62 5.51 0.91
N THR A 47 -9.19 6.38 1.81
CA THR A 47 -8.06 6.15 2.72
C THR A 47 -8.52 6.20 4.17
N ASP A 48 -7.69 5.69 5.09
CA ASP A 48 -7.91 5.84 6.54
C ASP A 48 -8.07 7.32 6.93
N GLY A 49 -7.38 8.22 6.23
CA GLY A 49 -7.50 9.66 6.45
C GLY A 49 -8.87 10.22 6.04
N ASP A 50 -9.46 9.70 4.97
CA ASP A 50 -10.79 10.12 4.50
C ASP A 50 -11.86 9.67 5.51
N LEU A 51 -11.77 8.43 5.97
CA LEU A 51 -12.68 7.88 6.98
C LEU A 51 -12.60 8.65 8.29
N ARG A 52 -11.40 8.94 8.78
CA ARG A 52 -11.21 9.76 10.01
C ARG A 52 -11.79 11.16 9.86
N ARG A 53 -11.55 11.83 8.71
CA ARG A 53 -12.10 13.17 8.44
C ARG A 53 -13.62 13.14 8.38
N TRP A 54 -14.19 12.15 7.73
CA TRP A 54 -15.63 11.99 7.66
C TRP A 54 -16.24 11.76 9.04
N LEU A 55 -15.67 10.86 9.84
CA LEU A 55 -16.12 10.58 11.22
C LEU A 55 -16.08 11.85 12.07
N SER A 56 -15.00 12.64 12.01
CA SER A 56 -14.84 13.86 12.83
C SER A 56 -15.79 14.98 12.45
N LYS A 57 -16.28 15.02 11.20
CA LYS A 57 -17.17 16.06 10.69
C LYS A 57 -18.66 15.67 10.75
N SER A 58 -18.95 14.39 10.87
CA SER A 58 -20.32 13.88 10.82
C SER A 58 -20.99 14.05 12.18
N LYS A 59 -22.15 14.72 12.22
CA LYS A 59 -22.97 14.86 13.45
C LYS A 59 -23.58 13.52 13.87
N ASN A 60 -23.89 12.64 12.90
CA ASN A 60 -24.50 11.33 13.11
C ASN A 60 -23.82 10.31 12.17
N PRO A 61 -22.61 9.84 12.50
CA PRO A 61 -21.91 8.87 11.65
C PRO A 61 -22.59 7.49 11.78
N SER A 62 -23.03 6.94 10.62
CA SER A 62 -23.47 5.55 10.52
C SER A 62 -22.60 4.82 9.52
N LEU A 63 -22.04 3.71 9.94
CA LEU A 63 -21.17 2.87 9.10
C LEU A 63 -21.93 2.08 8.04
N ASP A 64 -23.27 2.00 8.15
CA ASP A 64 -24.12 1.33 7.16
C ASP A 64 -24.40 2.20 5.93
N ARG A 65 -23.95 3.46 5.95
CA ARG A 65 -24.09 4.36 4.79
C ARG A 65 -23.19 3.92 3.65
N PRO A 66 -23.58 4.23 2.38
CA PRO A 66 -22.76 3.89 1.21
C PRO A 66 -21.39 4.59 1.25
N ILE A 67 -20.36 3.89 0.78
CA ILE A 67 -18.99 4.39 0.77
C ILE A 67 -18.78 5.64 -0.08
N SER A 68 -19.66 5.85 -1.06
CA SER A 68 -19.61 7.01 -1.95
C SER A 68 -19.62 8.37 -1.24
N ILE A 69 -20.17 8.45 -0.01
CA ILE A 69 -20.19 9.69 0.77
C ILE A 69 -18.82 10.06 1.39
N VAL A 70 -17.91 9.10 1.45
CA VAL A 70 -16.54 9.27 1.99
C VAL A 70 -15.49 9.32 0.88
N MET A 71 -15.85 8.77 -0.28
CA MET A 71 -14.96 8.62 -1.42
C MET A 71 -14.40 9.97 -1.90
N ASN A 72 -13.09 10.00 -2.11
CA ASN A 72 -12.41 11.11 -2.77
C ASN A 72 -12.31 10.82 -4.27
N GLN A 73 -12.82 11.74 -5.09
CA GLN A 73 -12.77 11.63 -6.55
C GLN A 73 -11.49 12.24 -7.14
N GLU A 74 -10.77 13.05 -6.37
CA GLU A 74 -9.45 13.56 -6.74
C GLU A 74 -8.38 12.56 -6.36
N TYR A 75 -8.11 11.60 -7.25
CA TYR A 75 -7.09 10.58 -7.03
C TYR A 75 -6.02 10.62 -8.11
N VAL A 76 -4.82 10.13 -7.76
CA VAL A 76 -3.71 9.99 -8.70
C VAL A 76 -3.75 8.59 -9.31
N SER A 77 -3.68 8.53 -10.64
CA SER A 77 -3.58 7.30 -11.41
C SER A 77 -2.51 7.41 -12.49
N CYS A 78 -2.17 6.29 -13.09
CA CYS A 78 -1.36 6.17 -14.29
C CYS A 78 -2.09 5.31 -15.32
N ASN A 79 -1.69 5.42 -16.58
CA ASN A 79 -2.15 4.56 -17.65
C ASN A 79 -1.13 3.44 -17.91
N ILE A 80 -1.58 2.35 -18.51
CA ILE A 80 -0.72 1.22 -18.86
C ILE A 80 0.44 1.60 -19.82
N GLU A 81 0.27 2.66 -20.59
CA GLU A 81 1.25 3.18 -21.53
C GLU A 81 2.27 4.15 -20.89
N ASP A 82 2.03 4.57 -19.63
CA ASP A 82 2.90 5.51 -18.91
C ASP A 82 4.27 4.87 -18.64
N SER A 83 5.35 5.65 -18.83
CA SER A 83 6.70 5.19 -18.50
C SER A 83 6.86 4.97 -16.98
N TRP A 84 7.76 4.05 -16.63
CA TRP A 84 8.07 3.77 -15.22
C TRP A 84 8.62 4.99 -14.46
N GLN A 85 9.30 5.90 -15.16
CA GLN A 85 9.79 7.16 -14.60
C GLN A 85 8.60 8.06 -14.22
N LEU A 86 7.58 8.16 -15.08
CA LEU A 86 6.37 8.93 -14.81
C LEU A 86 5.58 8.32 -13.64
N VAL A 87 5.39 7.00 -13.61
CA VAL A 87 4.72 6.33 -12.48
C VAL A 87 5.47 6.61 -11.18
N SER A 88 6.81 6.48 -11.19
CA SER A 88 7.65 6.70 -10.01
C SER A 88 7.60 8.15 -9.51
N SER A 89 7.48 9.14 -10.41
CA SER A 89 7.43 10.56 -10.05
C SER A 89 6.12 10.97 -9.35
N LYS A 90 5.06 10.17 -9.49
CA LYS A 90 3.76 10.44 -8.85
C LYS A 90 3.69 9.95 -7.39
N PHE A 91 4.64 9.15 -6.92
CA PHE A 91 4.72 8.79 -5.50
C PHE A 91 5.12 10.00 -4.65
N SER A 92 4.60 10.07 -3.45
CA SER A 92 4.90 11.12 -2.49
C SER A 92 4.73 10.58 -1.05
N GLU A 93 5.01 11.41 -0.05
CA GLU A 93 4.75 11.04 1.35
C GLU A 93 3.30 10.60 1.61
N LYS A 94 2.35 11.13 0.85
CA LYS A 94 0.91 10.83 0.98
C LYS A 94 0.42 9.76 0.00
N ILE A 95 1.12 9.55 -1.11
CA ILE A 95 0.69 8.64 -2.19
C ILE A 95 1.67 7.49 -2.28
N LYS A 96 1.32 6.36 -1.68
CA LYS A 96 2.12 5.14 -1.62
C LYS A 96 1.63 4.06 -2.58
N ILE A 97 0.43 4.25 -3.13
CA ILE A 97 -0.27 3.30 -3.98
C ILE A 97 -0.88 4.05 -5.14
N ILE A 98 -0.60 3.61 -6.36
CA ILE A 98 -1.10 4.23 -7.58
C ILE A 98 -1.77 3.14 -8.44
N PRO A 99 -3.05 3.28 -8.83
CA PRO A 99 -3.69 2.39 -9.78
C PRO A 99 -3.16 2.66 -11.18
N ILE A 100 -2.87 1.59 -11.91
CA ILE A 100 -2.54 1.64 -13.33
C ILE A 100 -3.77 1.19 -14.10
N LEU A 101 -4.26 2.07 -14.96
CA LEU A 101 -5.51 1.91 -15.67
C LEU A 101 -5.28 1.41 -17.10
N ASP A 102 -6.18 0.56 -17.57
CA ASP A 102 -6.30 0.22 -18.97
C ASP A 102 -6.94 1.38 -19.77
N LEU A 103 -7.08 1.19 -21.09
CA LEU A 103 -7.69 2.18 -22.00
C LEU A 103 -9.19 2.42 -21.73
N ASN A 104 -9.84 1.57 -20.93
CA ASN A 104 -11.24 1.68 -20.54
C ASN A 104 -11.42 2.29 -19.14
N GLY A 105 -10.34 2.75 -18.49
CA GLY A 105 -10.36 3.31 -17.14
C GLY A 105 -10.53 2.26 -16.03
N ARG A 106 -10.28 0.98 -16.31
CA ARG A 106 -10.30 -0.11 -15.33
C ARG A 106 -8.92 -0.32 -14.74
N ILE A 107 -8.87 -0.75 -13.49
CA ILE A 107 -7.60 -1.05 -12.84
C ILE A 107 -7.02 -2.35 -13.39
N GLU A 108 -5.93 -2.27 -14.13
CA GLU A 108 -5.15 -3.40 -14.66
C GLU A 108 -4.15 -3.91 -13.62
N SER A 109 -3.48 -3.00 -12.94
CA SER A 109 -2.48 -3.32 -11.92
C SER A 109 -2.33 -2.17 -10.91
N ILE A 110 -1.59 -2.45 -9.84
CA ILE A 110 -1.30 -1.48 -8.77
C ILE A 110 0.19 -1.30 -8.66
N ALA A 111 0.64 -0.05 -8.74
CA ALA A 111 2.01 0.34 -8.40
C ALA A 111 2.07 0.66 -6.90
N LEU A 112 3.02 0.03 -6.22
CA LEU A 112 3.31 0.24 -4.81
C LEU A 112 4.67 0.93 -4.69
N GLU A 113 4.76 1.95 -3.84
CA GLU A 113 6.06 2.52 -3.51
C GLU A 113 6.95 1.42 -2.91
N LYS A 114 8.19 1.33 -3.39
CA LYS A 114 9.16 0.43 -2.78
C LYS A 114 9.47 1.01 -1.38
N THR A 115 8.95 0.43 -0.33
CA THR A 115 9.49 0.66 1.01
C THR A 115 11.00 0.42 0.94
N LYS A 116 11.78 1.24 1.64
CA LYS A 116 13.23 1.08 1.71
C LYS A 116 13.51 -0.31 2.30
N ALA A 117 13.62 -1.29 1.43
CA ALA A 117 13.98 -2.64 1.79
C ALA A 117 15.48 -2.80 1.53
N VAL A 118 16.20 -3.35 2.46
CA VAL A 118 17.58 -3.77 2.30
C VAL A 118 17.58 -5.27 2.05
N GLU A 119 18.15 -5.70 0.95
CA GLU A 119 18.36 -7.12 0.67
C GLU A 119 19.70 -7.53 1.29
N PHE A 120 19.67 -8.54 2.13
CA PHE A 120 20.85 -9.11 2.77
C PHE A 120 20.82 -10.64 2.62
N GLY A 121 21.57 -11.18 1.67
CA GLY A 121 21.48 -12.59 1.28
C GLY A 121 20.05 -12.92 0.83
N ASP A 122 19.46 -13.94 1.43
CA ASP A 122 18.08 -14.36 1.15
C ASP A 122 17.02 -13.58 1.99
N HIS A 123 17.45 -12.60 2.79
CA HIS A 123 16.57 -11.82 3.65
C HIS A 123 16.26 -10.45 3.07
N ILE A 124 14.97 -10.08 3.09
CA ILE A 124 14.50 -8.74 2.77
C ILE A 124 14.12 -8.05 4.07
N ILE A 125 14.89 -7.02 4.44
CA ILE A 125 14.69 -6.25 5.67
C ILE A 125 13.97 -4.95 5.29
N ASN A 126 12.80 -4.74 5.86
CA ASN A 126 12.00 -3.51 5.71
C ASN A 126 11.37 -3.14 7.06
N GLN A 127 10.59 -2.07 7.10
CA GLN A 127 9.96 -1.62 8.35
C GLN A 127 8.96 -2.61 8.97
N ASP A 128 8.46 -3.56 8.19
CA ASP A 128 7.48 -4.59 8.61
C ASP A 128 8.17 -5.93 8.92
N SER A 129 9.49 -6.03 8.71
CA SER A 129 10.27 -7.25 8.99
C SER A 129 10.48 -7.42 10.50
N PRO A 130 10.57 -8.66 10.99
CA PRO A 130 11.09 -8.91 12.33
C PRO A 130 12.46 -8.26 12.52
N CYS A 131 12.80 -7.95 13.78
CA CYS A 131 14.10 -7.37 14.10
C CYS A 131 15.23 -8.28 13.58
N PHE A 132 16.07 -7.72 12.70
CA PHE A 132 17.24 -8.41 12.16
C PHE A 132 18.46 -7.96 12.94
N VAL A 133 19.09 -8.90 13.61
CA VAL A 133 20.27 -8.63 14.46
C VAL A 133 21.54 -8.94 13.66
N ILE A 134 22.40 -7.96 13.51
CA ILE A 134 23.73 -8.11 12.93
C ILE A 134 24.73 -8.08 14.09
N ALA A 135 25.47 -9.17 14.29
CA ALA A 135 26.57 -9.23 15.25
C ALA A 135 27.89 -8.90 14.54
N GLU A 136 28.55 -7.86 15.00
CA GLU A 136 29.89 -7.49 14.54
C GLU A 136 30.94 -7.91 15.57
N ILE A 137 31.85 -8.79 15.17
CA ILE A 137 32.82 -9.41 16.11
C ILE A 137 34.09 -8.55 16.28
N GLY A 138 34.31 -7.58 15.39
CA GLY A 138 35.54 -6.77 15.39
C GLY A 138 36.81 -7.64 15.31
N ASN A 139 37.94 -7.15 15.86
CA ASN A 139 39.22 -7.83 15.83
C ASN A 139 39.50 -8.73 17.06
N ASN A 140 38.51 -8.93 17.94
CA ASN A 140 38.67 -9.65 19.20
C ASN A 140 38.97 -11.15 19.04
N HIS A 141 38.78 -11.66 17.81
CA HIS A 141 39.10 -13.05 17.46
C HIS A 141 40.59 -13.28 17.14
N GLU A 142 41.41 -12.21 17.06
CA GLU A 142 42.89 -12.28 16.83
C GLU A 142 43.30 -13.17 15.64
N GLY A 143 42.46 -13.24 14.60
CA GLY A 143 42.66 -14.09 13.42
C GLY A 143 42.21 -15.55 13.59
N SER A 144 41.73 -15.95 14.78
CA SER A 144 41.26 -17.31 15.06
C SER A 144 39.78 -17.51 14.75
N PHE A 145 39.48 -18.43 13.84
CA PHE A 145 38.11 -18.81 13.52
C PHE A 145 37.34 -19.43 14.69
N GLU A 146 38.07 -20.23 15.53
CA GLU A 146 37.45 -20.86 16.70
C GLU A 146 37.10 -19.85 17.80
N ILE A 147 37.91 -18.80 17.95
CA ILE A 147 37.60 -17.70 18.87
C ILE A 147 36.43 -16.90 18.30
N ALA A 148 36.41 -16.59 16.99
CA ALA A 148 35.32 -15.89 16.35
C ALA A 148 33.97 -16.57 16.56
N LYS A 149 33.88 -17.89 16.40
CA LYS A 149 32.69 -18.69 16.69
C LYS A 149 32.17 -18.60 18.12
N LYS A 150 33.06 -18.42 19.09
CA LYS A 150 32.67 -18.31 20.51
C LYS A 150 32.14 -16.91 20.87
N LEU A 151 32.37 -15.91 20.02
CA LEU A 151 31.95 -14.55 20.22
C LEU A 151 30.54 -14.27 19.62
N ILE A 152 30.02 -15.21 18.86
CA ILE A 152 28.65 -15.20 18.31
C ILE A 152 27.73 -16.03 19.19
#